data_076de337f68b09e3911c4c65b7c88d20
#
_entry.id   076de337f68b09e3911c4c65b7c88d20
#
_cell.length_a   1.000
_cell.length_b   1.000
_cell.length_c   1.000
_cell.angle_alpha   90.00
_cell.angle_beta   90.00
_cell.angle_gamma   90.00
#
_symmetry.space_group_name_H-M   'P 1'
#
loop_
_entity.id
_entity.type
_entity.pdbx_description
1 polymer ?
#
loop_
_entity_poly.entity_id
_entity_poly.type
_entity_poly.pdbx_seq_one_letter_code
_entity_poly.pdbx_strand_id
1 'polypeptide(L)'
;TRLTPFLRGADGRGARRKLWLGIGLAILLSVALPAVKLVILKMLPFDNKSEFQIVVDMPIGTPLEKTAQVLAEMGEAVAQMPEVTDYQAYAGTAAPINFNGLVRQYYLREGPEVGDLQVNLVDKHERDRKSHEIALAVRPQLAAIGKKYGASVQVVEVPPGPPVMA
;
A
#
# COMPACT_ATOMS: atom_id res chain seq x y z
N THR A 1 -42.10 28.87 11.55
CA THR A 1 -41.02 27.84 11.67
C THR A 1 -40.94 27.07 10.36
N ARG A 2 -39.77 26.84 9.76
CA ARG A 2 -39.54 26.22 8.43
C ARG A 2 -40.05 24.76 8.36
N LEU A 3 -40.32 24.11 9.47
CA LEU A 3 -40.74 22.71 9.57
C LEU A 3 -42.29 22.55 9.55
N THR A 4 -43.03 23.61 9.81
CA THR A 4 -44.51 23.57 9.91
C THR A 4 -45.23 22.93 8.70
N PRO A 5 -44.79 23.15 7.43
CA PRO A 5 -45.44 22.53 6.25
C PRO A 5 -45.33 21.01 6.22
N PHE A 6 -44.27 20.44 6.84
CA PHE A 6 -44.03 19.00 6.83
C PHE A 6 -44.78 18.25 7.94
N LEU A 7 -45.18 18.97 9.01
CA LEU A 7 -45.87 18.42 10.18
C LEU A 7 -47.40 18.45 10.05
N ARG A 8 -47.94 19.17 9.08
CA ARG A 8 -49.38 19.24 8.80
C ARG A 8 -49.85 17.91 8.20
N GLY A 9 -50.78 17.23 8.82
CA GLY A 9 -51.34 15.92 8.42
C GLY A 9 -51.64 15.76 6.90
N ALA A 10 -52.92 15.81 6.51
CA ALA A 10 -53.33 15.63 5.09
C ALA A 10 -52.84 16.76 4.17
N ASP A 11 -52.80 17.99 4.63
CA ASP A 11 -52.39 19.16 3.84
C ASP A 11 -50.89 19.22 3.57
N GLY A 12 -50.07 18.49 4.33
CA GLY A 12 -48.61 18.42 4.16
C GLY A 12 -48.13 17.39 3.16
N ARG A 13 -49.01 16.65 2.48
CA ARG A 13 -48.60 15.58 1.54
C ARG A 13 -47.74 16.09 0.39
N GLY A 14 -48.06 17.25 -0.17
CA GLY A 14 -47.26 17.86 -1.24
C GLY A 14 -45.85 18.26 -0.80
N ALA A 15 -45.74 18.85 0.39
CA ALA A 15 -44.45 19.22 0.96
C ALA A 15 -43.56 17.98 1.26
N ARG A 16 -44.14 16.94 1.84
CA ARG A 16 -43.46 15.66 2.09
C ARG A 16 -43.03 14.97 0.81
N ARG A 17 -43.86 14.96 -0.24
CA ARG A 17 -43.50 14.41 -1.55
C ARG A 17 -42.31 15.14 -2.16
N LYS A 18 -42.26 16.47 -2.10
CA LYS A 18 -41.12 17.28 -2.55
C LYS A 18 -39.88 16.99 -1.74
N LEU A 19 -40.00 16.82 -0.41
CA LEU A 19 -38.90 16.45 0.46
C LEU A 19 -38.33 15.08 0.08
N TRP A 20 -39.15 14.07 -0.07
CA TRP A 20 -38.73 12.73 -0.46
C TRP A 20 -38.09 12.68 -1.85
N LEU A 21 -38.62 13.46 -2.82
CA LEU A 21 -37.99 13.60 -4.13
C LEU A 21 -36.62 14.28 -4.03
N GLY A 22 -36.50 15.32 -3.20
CA GLY A 22 -35.20 15.97 -2.97
C GLY A 22 -34.19 15.06 -2.30
N ILE A 23 -34.58 14.27 -1.30
CA ILE A 23 -33.74 13.28 -0.66
C ILE A 23 -33.34 12.19 -1.66
N GLY A 24 -34.27 11.65 -2.41
CA GLY A 24 -34.01 10.64 -3.43
C GLY A 24 -33.03 11.14 -4.50
N LEU A 25 -33.20 12.38 -4.97
CA LEU A 25 -32.25 13.01 -5.90
C LEU A 25 -30.87 13.20 -5.31
N ALA A 26 -30.78 13.65 -4.04
CA ALA A 26 -29.51 13.82 -3.35
C ALA A 26 -28.76 12.50 -3.17
N ILE A 27 -29.47 11.41 -2.82
CA ILE A 27 -28.90 10.06 -2.71
C ILE A 27 -28.41 9.60 -4.09
N LEU A 28 -29.20 9.76 -5.12
CA LEU A 28 -28.86 9.36 -6.48
C LEU A 28 -27.62 10.12 -6.99
N LEU A 29 -27.54 11.42 -6.75
CA LEU A 29 -26.37 12.24 -7.06
C LEU A 29 -25.14 11.77 -6.28
N SER A 30 -25.29 11.47 -4.98
CA SER A 30 -24.20 10.97 -4.13
C SER A 30 -23.64 9.63 -4.61
N VAL A 31 -24.51 8.71 -5.05
CA VAL A 31 -24.10 7.41 -5.60
C VAL A 31 -23.50 7.54 -7.00
N ALA A 32 -23.97 8.50 -7.78
CA ALA A 32 -23.44 8.76 -9.12
C ALA A 32 -21.99 9.28 -9.10
N LEU A 33 -21.58 10.03 -8.08
CA LEU A 33 -20.22 10.57 -7.96
C LEU A 33 -19.12 9.51 -8.02
N PRO A 34 -19.19 8.39 -7.25
CA PRO A 34 -18.26 7.28 -7.39
C PRO A 34 -18.36 6.55 -8.73
N ALA A 35 -19.60 6.40 -9.27
CA ALA A 35 -19.82 5.70 -10.53
C ALA A 35 -19.15 6.40 -11.72
N VAL A 36 -19.16 7.74 -11.75
CA VAL A 36 -18.43 8.55 -12.75
C VAL A 36 -16.96 8.81 -12.36
N LYS A 37 -16.43 8.13 -11.32
CA LYS A 37 -15.04 8.26 -10.83
C LYS A 37 -14.63 9.67 -10.38
N LEU A 38 -15.57 10.56 -10.14
CA LEU A 38 -15.29 11.89 -9.57
C LEU A 38 -14.89 11.80 -8.09
N VAL A 39 -15.35 10.76 -7.39
CA VAL A 39 -14.91 10.41 -6.04
C VAL A 39 -14.33 9.01 -6.08
N ILE A 40 -13.06 8.90 -5.77
CA ILE A 40 -12.38 7.61 -5.70
C ILE A 40 -12.60 7.05 -4.30
N LEU A 41 -13.38 5.97 -4.20
CA LEU A 41 -13.49 5.17 -2.98
C LEU A 41 -12.19 4.38 -2.80
N LYS A 42 -11.20 4.96 -2.12
CA LYS A 42 -10.00 4.23 -1.69
C LYS A 42 -10.18 3.84 -0.23
N MET A 43 -10.11 2.53 0.03
CA MET A 43 -9.76 2.07 1.37
C MET A 43 -8.35 2.54 1.66
N LEU A 44 -8.16 3.38 2.65
CA LEU A 44 -6.88 3.88 3.17
C LEU A 44 -5.78 4.02 2.08
N PRO A 45 -5.47 5.24 1.61
CA PRO A 45 -4.40 5.43 0.65
C PRO A 45 -3.08 4.96 1.28
N PHE A 46 -2.23 4.27 0.51
CA PHE A 46 -0.86 4.00 0.94
C PHE A 46 -0.19 5.32 1.30
N ASP A 47 0.45 5.34 2.47
CA ASP A 47 1.20 6.51 2.91
C ASP A 47 2.47 6.64 2.03
N ASN A 48 2.77 7.86 1.60
CA ASN A 48 3.97 8.14 0.83
C ASN A 48 5.19 8.21 1.75
N LYS A 49 5.68 7.05 2.16
CA LYS A 49 6.88 6.90 2.99
C LYS A 49 8.15 6.87 2.12
N SER A 50 9.26 7.24 2.73
CA SER A 50 10.57 7.18 2.06
C SER A 50 11.24 5.81 2.24
N GLU A 51 10.45 4.74 2.37
CA GLU A 51 10.91 3.37 2.49
C GLU A 51 9.88 2.37 1.98
N PHE A 52 10.36 1.21 1.52
CA PHE A 52 9.55 0.01 1.31
C PHE A 52 10.42 -1.23 1.54
N GLN A 53 9.78 -2.38 1.74
CA GLN A 53 10.45 -3.64 2.04
C GLN A 53 10.17 -4.65 0.92
N ILE A 54 11.18 -5.44 0.58
CA ILE A 54 11.04 -6.58 -0.30
C ILE A 54 11.27 -7.83 0.54
N VAL A 55 10.27 -8.69 0.58
CA VAL A 55 10.29 -9.95 1.32
C VAL A 55 10.54 -11.07 0.32
N VAL A 56 11.54 -11.88 0.57
CA VAL A 56 11.98 -12.97 -0.32
C VAL A 56 11.93 -14.30 0.41
N ASP A 57 11.18 -15.24 -0.14
CA ASP A 57 11.16 -16.63 0.31
C ASP A 57 11.72 -17.52 -0.79
N MET A 58 12.87 -18.12 -0.52
CA MET A 58 13.51 -19.10 -1.41
C MET A 58 12.90 -20.49 -1.21
N PRO A 59 13.06 -21.39 -2.17
CA PRO A 59 12.66 -22.79 -1.98
C PRO A 59 13.31 -23.43 -0.74
N ILE A 60 12.57 -24.24 -0.04
CA ILE A 60 13.06 -24.96 1.16
C ILE A 60 14.31 -25.75 0.83
N GLY A 61 15.34 -25.63 1.68
CA GLY A 61 16.63 -26.27 1.49
C GLY A 61 17.63 -25.43 0.69
N THR A 62 17.28 -24.18 0.33
CA THR A 62 18.23 -23.25 -0.29
C THR A 62 19.30 -22.83 0.73
N PRO A 63 20.61 -22.93 0.41
CA PRO A 63 21.66 -22.47 1.31
C PRO A 63 21.66 -20.94 1.41
N LEU A 64 22.14 -20.44 2.56
CA LEU A 64 22.15 -19.01 2.89
C LEU A 64 22.91 -18.18 1.86
N GLU A 65 24.01 -18.69 1.34
CA GLU A 65 24.85 -18.01 0.34
C GLU A 65 24.05 -17.75 -0.95
N LYS A 66 23.16 -18.68 -1.31
CA LYS A 66 22.30 -18.53 -2.48
C LYS A 66 21.23 -17.46 -2.25
N THR A 67 20.64 -17.43 -1.07
CA THR A 67 19.69 -16.37 -0.66
C THR A 67 20.37 -15.01 -0.67
N ALA A 68 21.59 -14.92 -0.11
CA ALA A 68 22.39 -13.68 -0.15
C ALA A 68 22.71 -13.24 -1.58
N GLN A 69 23.05 -14.17 -2.48
CA GLN A 69 23.28 -13.85 -3.89
C GLN A 69 22.03 -13.27 -4.58
N VAL A 70 20.88 -13.86 -4.34
CA VAL A 70 19.60 -13.38 -4.90
C VAL A 70 19.25 -12.01 -4.36
N LEU A 71 19.43 -11.77 -3.06
CA LEU A 71 19.21 -10.45 -2.46
C LEU A 71 20.15 -9.38 -3.03
N ALA A 72 21.42 -9.74 -3.30
CA ALA A 72 22.38 -8.83 -3.93
C ALA A 72 21.93 -8.46 -5.37
N GLU A 73 21.52 -9.45 -6.19
CA GLU A 73 21.01 -9.22 -7.55
C GLU A 73 19.75 -8.32 -7.52
N MET A 74 18.85 -8.54 -6.54
CA MET A 74 17.66 -7.69 -6.36
C MET A 74 18.02 -6.28 -5.89
N GLY A 75 18.99 -6.16 -4.99
CA GLY A 75 19.51 -4.88 -4.50
C GLY A 75 20.12 -4.03 -5.61
N GLU A 76 20.94 -4.65 -6.46
CA GLU A 76 21.50 -3.98 -7.64
C GLU A 76 20.41 -3.50 -8.61
N ALA A 77 19.37 -4.31 -8.85
CA ALA A 77 18.25 -3.91 -9.69
C ALA A 77 17.48 -2.71 -9.12
N VAL A 78 17.30 -2.69 -7.79
CA VAL A 78 16.64 -1.58 -7.10
C VAL A 78 17.51 -0.32 -7.08
N ALA A 79 18.82 -0.47 -6.90
CA ALA A 79 19.78 0.65 -6.90
C ALA A 79 19.88 1.39 -8.24
N GLN A 80 19.41 0.80 -9.33
CA GLN A 80 19.34 1.48 -10.63
C GLN A 80 18.23 2.54 -10.69
N MET A 81 17.32 2.56 -9.72
CA MET A 81 16.26 3.57 -9.66
C MET A 81 16.79 4.88 -9.08
N PRO A 82 16.56 6.02 -9.75
CA PRO A 82 17.12 7.31 -9.33
C PRO A 82 16.61 7.79 -7.98
N GLU A 83 15.44 7.31 -7.54
CA GLU A 83 14.84 7.69 -6.27
C GLU A 83 15.30 6.82 -5.09
N VAL A 84 16.13 5.80 -5.32
CA VAL A 84 16.66 4.95 -4.26
C VAL A 84 17.96 5.56 -3.75
N THR A 85 17.99 5.84 -2.44
CA THR A 85 19.18 6.37 -1.76
C THR A 85 20.13 5.25 -1.39
N ASP A 86 19.60 4.20 -0.75
CA ASP A 86 20.34 3.04 -0.31
C ASP A 86 19.41 1.84 -0.10
N TYR A 87 20.01 0.68 0.09
CA TYR A 87 19.28 -0.53 0.48
C TYR A 87 20.11 -1.36 1.48
N GLN A 88 19.42 -2.14 2.29
CA GLN A 88 20.02 -3.05 3.25
C GLN A 88 19.44 -4.45 3.04
N ALA A 89 20.32 -5.43 2.87
CA ALA A 89 19.94 -6.83 2.66
C ALA A 89 20.16 -7.65 3.92
N TYR A 90 19.16 -8.41 4.29
CA TYR A 90 19.16 -9.32 5.44
C TYR A 90 18.93 -10.74 4.94
N ALA A 91 19.98 -11.56 4.92
CA ALA A 91 19.91 -12.96 4.51
C ALA A 91 19.81 -13.85 5.74
N GLY A 92 18.86 -14.79 5.74
CA GLY A 92 18.67 -15.74 6.84
C GLY A 92 17.94 -15.18 8.05
N THR A 93 17.57 -13.92 8.02
CA THR A 93 16.86 -13.23 9.11
C THR A 93 15.94 -12.16 8.55
N ALA A 94 14.97 -11.74 9.35
CA ALA A 94 14.12 -10.61 9.02
C ALA A 94 14.87 -9.28 9.14
N ALA A 95 14.42 -8.27 8.39
CA ALA A 95 14.83 -6.88 8.59
C ALA A 95 14.49 -6.41 10.01
N PRO A 96 15.19 -5.36 10.53
CA PRO A 96 14.86 -4.77 11.84
C PRO A 96 13.38 -4.44 11.95
N ILE A 97 12.84 -4.56 13.17
CA ILE A 97 11.42 -4.40 13.45
C ILE A 97 10.97 -3.01 13.00
N ASN A 98 10.15 -2.99 11.96
CA ASN A 98 9.41 -1.83 11.51
C ASN A 98 7.90 -2.06 11.69
N PHE A 99 7.07 -1.07 11.38
CA PHE A 99 5.62 -1.19 11.52
C PHE A 99 5.04 -2.36 10.70
N ASN A 100 5.55 -2.61 9.50
CA ASN A 100 5.17 -3.76 8.67
C ASN A 100 5.53 -5.09 9.33
N GLY A 101 6.73 -5.18 9.87
CA GLY A 101 7.21 -6.34 10.58
C GLY A 101 6.31 -6.69 11.76
N LEU A 102 5.88 -5.68 12.55
CA LEU A 102 4.98 -5.87 13.67
C LEU A 102 3.59 -6.36 13.23
N VAL A 103 2.97 -5.70 12.26
CA VAL A 103 1.61 -6.03 11.82
C VAL A 103 1.54 -7.39 11.11
N ARG A 104 2.55 -7.73 10.31
CA ARG A 104 2.60 -8.96 9.51
C ARG A 104 3.44 -10.06 10.13
N GLN A 105 4.01 -9.82 11.33
CA GLN A 105 4.87 -10.76 12.06
C GLN A 105 6.10 -11.23 11.27
N TYR A 106 6.61 -10.43 10.33
CA TYR A 106 7.78 -10.77 9.52
C TYR A 106 9.06 -10.91 10.37
N TYR A 107 9.13 -10.29 11.54
CA TYR A 107 10.24 -10.42 12.47
C TYR A 107 10.44 -11.84 13.03
N LEU A 108 9.46 -12.74 12.84
CA LEU A 108 9.57 -14.14 13.24
C LEU A 108 10.18 -15.03 12.15
N ARG A 109 10.49 -14.48 10.98
CA ARG A 109 11.05 -15.24 9.87
C ARG A 109 12.55 -15.42 10.07
N GLU A 110 12.98 -16.66 10.18
CA GLU A 110 14.36 -17.09 10.32
C GLU A 110 14.60 -18.35 9.48
N GLY A 111 15.79 -18.49 8.91
CA GLY A 111 16.15 -19.68 8.14
C GLY A 111 16.97 -19.30 6.90
N PRO A 112 17.80 -20.21 6.39
CA PRO A 112 18.69 -19.93 5.26
C PRO A 112 17.94 -19.56 3.97
N GLU A 113 16.68 -19.96 3.85
CA GLU A 113 15.83 -19.71 2.71
C GLU A 113 15.06 -18.38 2.77
N VAL A 114 15.13 -17.63 3.87
CA VAL A 114 14.42 -16.35 3.99
C VAL A 114 15.37 -15.17 3.84
N GLY A 115 14.85 -14.09 3.27
CA GLY A 115 15.58 -12.85 3.13
C GLY A 115 14.66 -11.65 3.04
N ASP A 116 15.18 -10.52 3.50
CA ASP A 116 14.50 -9.23 3.43
C ASP A 116 15.46 -8.19 2.82
N LEU A 117 14.89 -7.28 2.03
CA LEU A 117 15.59 -6.11 1.51
C LEU A 117 14.82 -4.85 1.95
N GLN A 118 15.44 -4.05 2.78
CA GLN A 118 14.93 -2.73 3.15
C GLN A 118 15.45 -1.71 2.15
N VAL A 119 14.56 -0.98 1.50
CA VAL A 119 14.91 0.02 0.49
C VAL A 119 14.53 1.40 1.00
N ASN A 120 15.48 2.31 1.02
CA ASN A 120 15.29 3.70 1.39
C ASN A 120 15.22 4.58 0.14
N LEU A 121 14.25 5.47 0.12
CA LEU A 121 14.00 6.41 -0.96
C LEU A 121 14.38 7.82 -0.54
N VAL A 122 14.73 8.64 -1.52
CA VAL A 122 14.85 10.08 -1.36
C VAL A 122 13.58 10.66 -0.72
N ASP A 123 13.71 11.73 0.04
CA ASP A 123 12.57 12.34 0.74
C ASP A 123 11.41 12.63 -0.22
N LYS A 124 10.19 12.47 0.28
CA LYS A 124 8.96 12.64 -0.49
C LYS A 124 8.81 14.04 -1.13
N HIS A 125 9.51 15.05 -0.59
CA HIS A 125 9.51 16.42 -1.11
C HIS A 125 10.57 16.66 -2.20
N GLU A 126 11.51 15.72 -2.35
CA GLU A 126 12.61 15.78 -3.33
C GLU A 126 12.40 14.83 -4.52
N ARG A 127 11.25 14.17 -4.60
CA ARG A 127 10.89 13.25 -5.69
C ARG A 127 9.49 13.49 -6.23
N ASP A 128 9.32 13.29 -7.51
CA ASP A 128 8.03 13.49 -8.20
C ASP A 128 7.13 12.26 -8.03
N ARG A 129 7.72 11.05 -8.08
CA ARG A 129 6.97 9.79 -7.96
C ARG A 129 6.70 9.42 -6.51
N LYS A 130 5.48 8.91 -6.24
CA LYS A 130 5.12 8.37 -4.93
C LYS A 130 5.78 7.01 -4.70
N SER A 131 5.99 6.64 -3.43
CA SER A 131 6.55 5.33 -3.05
C SER A 131 5.81 4.16 -3.71
N HIS A 132 4.48 4.24 -3.80
CA HIS A 132 3.64 3.26 -4.47
C HIS A 132 3.97 3.09 -5.97
N GLU A 133 4.18 4.18 -6.68
CA GLU A 133 4.53 4.17 -8.11
C GLU A 133 5.92 3.56 -8.33
N ILE A 134 6.87 3.86 -7.44
CA ILE A 134 8.22 3.28 -7.46
C ILE A 134 8.17 1.79 -7.16
N ALA A 135 7.44 1.37 -6.13
CA ALA A 135 7.24 -0.03 -5.77
C ALA A 135 6.58 -0.82 -6.92
N LEU A 136 5.60 -0.23 -7.61
CA LEU A 136 5.00 -0.84 -8.80
C LEU A 136 5.96 -0.94 -9.97
N ALA A 137 6.82 0.06 -10.18
CA ALA A 137 7.78 0.09 -11.28
C ALA A 137 8.88 -0.98 -11.12
N VAL A 138 9.34 -1.23 -9.87
CA VAL A 138 10.38 -2.22 -9.60
C VAL A 138 9.86 -3.66 -9.55
N ARG A 139 8.57 -3.85 -9.27
CA ARG A 139 7.94 -5.17 -9.10
C ARG A 139 8.17 -6.15 -10.26
N PRO A 140 8.06 -5.76 -11.56
CA PRO A 140 8.30 -6.69 -12.67
C PRO A 140 9.72 -7.22 -12.72
N GLN A 141 10.72 -6.38 -12.44
CA GLN A 141 12.14 -6.76 -12.41
C GLN A 141 12.40 -7.75 -11.28
N LEU A 142 11.92 -7.45 -10.08
CA LEU A 142 12.06 -8.33 -8.92
C LEU A 142 11.34 -9.66 -9.13
N ALA A 143 10.17 -9.65 -9.74
CA ALA A 143 9.43 -10.87 -10.08
C ALA A 143 10.19 -11.73 -11.10
N ALA A 144 10.87 -11.13 -12.07
CA ALA A 144 11.70 -11.84 -13.04
C ALA A 144 12.91 -12.51 -12.36
N ILE A 145 13.59 -11.81 -11.44
CA ILE A 145 14.68 -12.36 -10.64
C ILE A 145 14.14 -13.50 -9.75
N GLY A 146 13.04 -13.28 -9.05
CA GLY A 146 12.40 -14.30 -8.23
C GLY A 146 12.06 -15.57 -9.04
N LYS A 147 11.46 -15.41 -10.21
CA LYS A 147 11.15 -16.53 -11.10
C LYS A 147 12.39 -17.31 -11.55
N LYS A 148 13.50 -16.62 -11.84
CA LYS A 148 14.79 -17.23 -12.21
C LYS A 148 15.31 -18.20 -11.16
N TYR A 149 15.07 -17.89 -9.89
CA TYR A 149 15.55 -18.67 -8.75
C TYR A 149 14.45 -19.50 -8.05
N GLY A 150 13.22 -19.46 -8.55
CA GLY A 150 12.08 -20.11 -7.92
C GLY A 150 11.65 -19.47 -6.59
N ALA A 151 12.06 -18.23 -6.34
CA ALA A 151 11.75 -17.50 -5.13
C ALA A 151 10.37 -16.82 -5.20
N SER A 152 9.67 -16.80 -4.08
CA SER A 152 8.51 -15.93 -3.86
C SER A 152 8.98 -14.55 -3.44
N VAL A 153 8.58 -13.52 -4.19
CA VAL A 153 9.01 -12.13 -3.95
C VAL A 153 7.80 -11.25 -3.71
N GLN A 154 7.78 -10.56 -2.60
CA GLN A 154 6.71 -9.65 -2.23
C GLN A 154 7.27 -8.25 -1.98
N VAL A 155 6.80 -7.26 -2.72
CA VAL A 155 7.08 -5.85 -2.45
C VAL A 155 6.02 -5.34 -1.48
N VAL A 156 6.45 -4.98 -0.28
CA VAL A 156 5.61 -4.60 0.84
C VAL A 156 5.80 -3.12 1.13
N GLU A 157 4.73 -2.37 0.99
CA GLU A 157 4.70 -0.95 1.34
C GLU A 157 4.22 -0.77 2.78
N VAL A 158 4.66 0.31 3.42
CA VAL A 158 4.20 0.65 4.77
C VAL A 158 2.71 0.97 4.71
N PRO A 159 1.85 0.22 5.41
CA PRO A 159 0.43 0.54 5.47
C PRO A 159 0.26 1.91 6.16
N PRO A 160 -0.82 2.64 5.86
CA PRO A 160 -1.13 3.87 6.58
C PRO A 160 -1.29 3.53 8.06
N GLY A 161 -0.35 4.01 8.87
CA GLY A 161 -0.43 3.90 10.32
C GLY A 161 -1.56 4.77 10.87
N PRO A 162 -2.04 4.51 12.09
CA PRO A 162 -2.88 5.47 12.77
C PRO A 162 -2.12 6.80 12.83
N PRO A 163 -2.81 7.96 12.69
CA PRO A 163 -2.16 9.24 12.83
C PRO A 163 -1.52 9.31 14.21
N VAL A 164 -0.19 9.26 14.23
CA VAL A 164 0.56 9.52 15.46
C VAL A 164 0.38 11.01 15.70
N MET A 165 -0.46 11.35 16.67
CA MET A 165 -0.51 12.72 17.13
C MET A 165 0.84 12.99 17.80
N ALA A 166 1.66 13.76 17.09
CA ALA A 166 2.89 14.32 17.63
C ALA A 166 2.53 15.54 18.47
#